data_75891daaa6726798b15059b5bb8d7b89
#
_entry.id   75891daaa6726798b15059b5bb8d7b89
#
_cell.length_a   1.000
_cell.length_b   1.000
_cell.length_c   1.000
_cell.angle_alpha   90.00
_cell.angle_beta   90.00
_cell.angle_gamma   90.00
#
_symmetry.space_group_name_H-M   'P 1'
#
loop_
_entity.id
_entity.type
_entity.pdbx_description
1 polymer ?
#
loop_
_entity_poly.entity_id
_entity_poly.type
_entity_poly.pdbx_seq_one_letter_code
_entity_poly.pdbx_strand_id
1 'polypeptide(L)'
;MNKILLTGLAISWRVDYDEKGEAKGKHVAIYADAREVAPFGRRLGANIMMTEPMLEQVKVNETLFNSWVDAESKHIVKGFALKGSQLGLEVNVPDMLMPLREQLAKGLKRFCENDMPWYHTFYLIKTIKPGETWLNDDGTPYREVTEPEVVVIKAD
;
A
#
# COMPACT_ATOMS: atom_id res chain seq x y z
N MET A 1 22.44 2.03 0.14
CA MET A 1 21.23 1.68 0.86
C MET A 1 20.08 1.58 -0.12
N ASN A 2 19.39 0.45 -0.13
CA ASN A 2 18.30 0.25 -1.06
C ASN A 2 17.05 0.97 -0.58
N LYS A 3 16.51 1.84 -1.41
CA LYS A 3 15.28 2.57 -1.12
C LYS A 3 14.07 1.67 -1.32
N ILE A 4 13.12 1.74 -0.41
CA ILE A 4 11.88 0.97 -0.49
C ILE A 4 10.72 1.95 -0.57
N LEU A 5 9.84 1.71 -1.54
CA LEU A 5 8.68 2.57 -1.78
C LEU A 5 7.38 1.79 -1.62
N LEU A 6 6.37 2.44 -1.08
CA LEU A 6 5.01 1.93 -1.10
C LEU A 6 4.53 1.90 -2.55
N THR A 7 4.09 0.75 -3.04
CA THR A 7 3.73 0.55 -4.43
C THR A 7 2.29 0.14 -4.66
N GLY A 8 1.56 -0.19 -3.62
CA GLY A 8 0.16 -0.53 -3.80
C GLY A 8 -0.59 -0.76 -2.51
N LEU A 9 -1.89 -0.61 -2.62
CA LEU A 9 -2.84 -0.90 -1.55
C LEU A 9 -4.10 -1.48 -2.17
N ALA A 10 -4.58 -2.59 -1.63
CA ALA A 10 -5.82 -3.21 -2.06
C ALA A 10 -6.71 -3.48 -0.85
N ILE A 11 -7.97 -3.14 -0.97
CA ILE A 11 -9.00 -3.38 0.05
C ILE A 11 -10.15 -4.11 -0.62
N SER A 12 -10.54 -5.26 -0.09
CA SER A 12 -11.62 -6.05 -0.67
C SER A 12 -12.33 -6.90 0.37
N TRP A 13 -13.57 -7.24 0.09
CA TRP A 13 -14.29 -8.23 0.87
C TRP A 13 -13.74 -9.62 0.59
N ARG A 14 -13.60 -10.42 1.66
CA ARG A 14 -13.29 -11.85 1.57
C ARG A 14 -14.34 -12.63 2.33
N VAL A 15 -14.83 -13.68 1.70
CA VAL A 15 -15.81 -14.58 2.33
C VAL A 15 -15.06 -15.62 3.14
N ASP A 16 -15.50 -15.84 4.37
CA ASP A 16 -14.97 -16.90 5.22
C ASP A 16 -15.79 -18.17 5.02
N TYR A 17 -15.11 -19.31 4.93
CA TYR A 17 -15.72 -20.61 4.71
C TYR A 17 -15.44 -21.53 5.89
N ASP A 18 -16.42 -22.37 6.23
CA ASP A 18 -16.25 -23.39 7.24
C ASP A 18 -15.54 -24.63 6.66
N GLU A 19 -15.38 -25.67 7.47
CA GLU A 19 -14.71 -26.91 7.06
C GLU A 19 -15.44 -27.66 5.93
N LYS A 20 -16.73 -27.38 5.75
CA LYS A 20 -17.57 -27.97 4.70
C LYS A 20 -17.60 -27.14 3.42
N GLY A 21 -16.87 -25.99 3.40
CA GLY A 21 -16.88 -25.10 2.26
C GLY A 21 -18.09 -24.18 2.18
N GLU A 22 -18.89 -24.09 3.25
CA GLU A 22 -20.03 -23.19 3.31
C GLU A 22 -19.63 -21.82 3.86
N ALA A 23 -20.22 -20.74 3.33
CA ALA A 23 -19.95 -19.39 3.78
C ALA A 23 -20.43 -19.21 5.23
N LYS A 24 -19.54 -18.70 6.10
CA LYS A 24 -19.85 -18.46 7.52
C LYS A 24 -19.71 -16.99 7.92
N GLY A 25 -19.41 -16.10 6.99
CA GLY A 25 -19.24 -14.69 7.25
C GLY A 25 -18.27 -14.07 6.28
N LYS A 26 -17.94 -12.82 6.50
CA LYS A 26 -16.98 -12.10 5.66
C LYS A 26 -16.16 -11.11 6.48
N HIS A 27 -15.03 -10.73 5.96
CA HIS A 27 -14.18 -9.70 6.53
C HIS A 27 -13.60 -8.83 5.42
N VAL A 28 -13.09 -7.67 5.79
CA VAL A 28 -12.36 -6.80 4.87
C VAL A 28 -10.89 -7.20 4.92
N ALA A 29 -10.35 -7.58 3.77
CA ALA A 29 -8.92 -7.87 3.63
C ALA A 29 -8.21 -6.63 3.07
N ILE A 30 -7.09 -6.28 3.69
CA ILE A 30 -6.27 -5.14 3.28
C ILE A 30 -4.86 -5.66 3.02
N TYR A 31 -4.39 -5.42 1.81
CA TYR A 31 -3.05 -5.80 1.39
C TYR A 31 -2.27 -4.56 1.00
N ALA A 32 -1.08 -4.41 1.55
CA ALA A 32 -0.17 -3.34 1.17
C ALA A 32 1.08 -3.94 0.53
N ASP A 33 1.54 -3.31 -0.54
CA ASP A 33 2.71 -3.72 -1.30
C ASP A 33 3.76 -2.62 -1.24
N ALA A 34 5.00 -3.00 -0.97
CA ALA A 34 6.15 -2.13 -1.04
C ALA A 34 7.23 -2.82 -1.85
N ARG A 35 8.10 -2.05 -2.50
CA ARG A 35 9.11 -2.61 -3.40
C ARG A 35 10.46 -1.93 -3.22
N GLU A 36 11.50 -2.77 -3.23
CA GLU A 36 12.87 -2.31 -3.35
C GLU A 36 13.08 -1.66 -4.70
N VAL A 37 13.66 -0.48 -4.69
CA VAL A 37 13.79 0.34 -5.88
C VAL A 37 14.83 -0.19 -6.86
N ALA A 38 15.98 -0.62 -6.37
CA ALA A 38 17.08 -1.20 -7.14
C ALA A 38 18.05 -1.86 -6.17
N PRO A 39 18.89 -2.79 -6.61
CA PRO A 39 19.01 -3.32 -7.98
C PRO A 39 18.04 -4.47 -8.28
N PHE A 40 17.43 -5.10 -7.28
CA PHE A 40 16.71 -6.36 -7.46
C PHE A 40 15.19 -6.21 -7.55
N GLY A 41 14.61 -5.10 -7.11
CA GLY A 41 13.17 -4.86 -7.17
C GLY A 41 12.35 -5.83 -6.32
N ARG A 42 12.88 -6.30 -5.19
CA ARG A 42 12.21 -7.26 -4.34
C ARG A 42 10.96 -6.66 -3.70
N ARG A 43 9.92 -7.49 -3.58
CA ARG A 43 8.63 -7.05 -3.04
C ARG A 43 8.50 -7.42 -1.58
N LEU A 44 7.91 -6.47 -0.83
CA LEU A 44 7.47 -6.70 0.54
C LEU A 44 5.96 -6.59 0.55
N GLY A 45 5.29 -7.58 1.11
CA GLY A 45 3.84 -7.55 1.25
C GLY A 45 3.44 -7.64 2.70
N ALA A 46 2.36 -6.99 3.05
CA ALA A 46 1.77 -7.11 4.38
C ALA A 46 0.26 -7.15 4.27
N ASN A 47 -0.36 -8.02 5.05
CA ASN A 47 -1.80 -8.23 5.09
C ASN A 47 -2.33 -7.90 6.47
N ILE A 48 -3.45 -7.21 6.51
CA ILE A 48 -4.26 -7.05 7.72
C ILE A 48 -5.71 -7.33 7.37
N MET A 49 -6.53 -7.47 8.39
CA MET A 49 -7.96 -7.65 8.20
C MET A 49 -8.75 -6.77 9.15
N MET A 50 -9.94 -6.39 8.72
CA MET A 50 -10.93 -5.73 9.55
C MET A 50 -12.17 -6.59 9.59
N THR A 51 -12.68 -6.87 10.79
CA THR A 51 -13.93 -7.62 10.92
C THR A 51 -15.12 -6.80 10.45
N GLU A 52 -16.19 -7.47 10.01
CA GLU A 52 -17.40 -6.78 9.58
C GLU A 52 -17.98 -5.87 10.69
N PRO A 53 -18.09 -6.32 11.96
CA PRO A 53 -18.55 -5.42 13.02
C PRO A 53 -17.66 -4.19 13.22
N MET A 54 -16.35 -4.32 13.09
CA MET A 54 -15.44 -3.19 13.21
C MET A 54 -15.65 -2.18 12.06
N LEU A 55 -15.87 -2.69 10.83
CA LEU A 55 -16.17 -1.82 9.70
C LEU A 55 -17.41 -0.97 9.96
N GLU A 56 -18.48 -1.58 10.49
CA GLU A 56 -19.71 -0.86 10.81
C GLU A 56 -19.48 0.23 11.87
N GLN A 57 -18.61 -0.02 12.83
CA GLN A 57 -18.27 0.95 13.86
C GLN A 57 -17.45 2.13 13.31
N VAL A 58 -16.44 1.86 12.47
CA VAL A 58 -15.61 2.94 11.91
C VAL A 58 -16.35 3.79 10.90
N LYS A 59 -17.39 3.26 10.26
CA LYS A 59 -18.26 4.04 9.35
C LYS A 59 -18.95 5.19 10.05
N VAL A 60 -19.30 5.03 11.31
CA VAL A 60 -20.11 5.99 12.08
C VAL A 60 -19.36 6.68 13.19
N ASN A 61 -18.06 6.42 13.33
CA ASN A 61 -17.25 6.98 14.42
C ASN A 61 -15.89 7.40 13.86
N GLU A 62 -15.75 8.70 13.60
CA GLU A 62 -14.53 9.27 13.00
C GLU A 62 -13.31 9.10 13.91
N THR A 63 -13.47 9.26 15.21
CA THR A 63 -12.37 9.07 16.17
C THR A 63 -11.86 7.64 16.12
N LEU A 64 -12.77 6.67 16.09
CA LEU A 64 -12.43 5.26 15.98
C LEU A 64 -11.78 4.95 14.62
N PHE A 65 -12.30 5.53 13.54
CA PHE A 65 -11.71 5.42 12.20
C PHE A 65 -10.25 5.85 12.20
N ASN A 66 -9.98 7.04 12.71
CA ASN A 66 -8.62 7.59 12.75
C ASN A 66 -7.69 6.78 13.64
N SER A 67 -8.16 6.33 14.80
CA SER A 67 -7.37 5.46 15.69
C SER A 67 -7.03 4.13 15.04
N TRP A 68 -8.00 3.53 14.35
CA TRP A 68 -7.81 2.26 13.67
C TRP A 68 -6.79 2.39 12.54
N VAL A 69 -6.93 3.42 11.71
CA VAL A 69 -6.00 3.69 10.61
C VAL A 69 -4.58 3.91 11.13
N ASP A 70 -4.43 4.69 12.20
CA ASP A 70 -3.12 4.93 12.80
C ASP A 70 -2.47 3.64 13.30
N ALA A 71 -3.21 2.87 14.09
CA ALA A 71 -2.69 1.62 14.66
C ALA A 71 -2.33 0.60 13.59
N GLU A 72 -3.20 0.43 12.59
CA GLU A 72 -2.99 -0.57 11.54
C GLU A 72 -1.91 -0.15 10.54
N SER A 73 -1.75 1.14 10.29
CA SER A 73 -0.65 1.65 9.49
C SER A 73 0.69 1.30 10.12
N LYS A 74 0.81 1.48 11.42
CA LYS A 74 2.02 1.07 12.17
C LYS A 74 2.25 -0.44 12.09
N HIS A 75 1.17 -1.23 12.15
CA HIS A 75 1.23 -2.68 12.04
C HIS A 75 1.75 -3.12 10.67
N ILE A 76 1.25 -2.52 9.61
CA ILE A 76 1.67 -2.82 8.23
C ILE A 76 3.15 -2.47 8.03
N VAL A 77 3.58 -1.29 8.45
CA VAL A 77 4.98 -0.87 8.31
C VAL A 77 5.92 -1.76 9.13
N LYS A 78 5.48 -2.19 10.31
CA LYS A 78 6.21 -3.17 11.11
C LYS A 78 6.37 -4.50 10.36
N GLY A 79 5.31 -4.93 9.66
CA GLY A 79 5.35 -6.12 8.80
C GLY A 79 6.34 -5.95 7.66
N PHE A 80 6.39 -4.81 7.01
CA PHE A 80 7.40 -4.50 5.99
C PHE A 80 8.82 -4.56 6.57
N ALA A 81 9.03 -3.96 7.74
CA ALA A 81 10.34 -3.96 8.39
C ALA A 81 10.82 -5.37 8.73
N LEU A 82 9.91 -6.21 9.25
CA LEU A 82 10.21 -7.59 9.56
C LEU A 82 10.58 -8.40 8.31
N LYS A 83 9.77 -8.26 7.24
CA LYS A 83 10.03 -8.93 5.98
C LYS A 83 11.32 -8.43 5.33
N GLY A 84 11.55 -7.13 5.38
CA GLY A 84 12.79 -6.51 4.89
C GLY A 84 14.02 -7.06 5.62
N SER A 85 13.94 -7.18 6.93
CA SER A 85 15.02 -7.75 7.74
C SER A 85 15.37 -9.17 7.30
N GLN A 86 14.38 -9.99 6.98
CA GLN A 86 14.58 -11.35 6.47
C GLN A 86 15.30 -11.36 5.14
N LEU A 87 15.12 -10.33 4.33
CA LEU A 87 15.74 -10.18 3.01
C LEU A 87 17.05 -9.37 3.03
N GLY A 88 17.50 -8.94 4.20
CA GLY A 88 18.65 -8.07 4.31
C GLY A 88 18.40 -6.63 3.89
N LEU A 89 17.15 -6.21 3.89
CA LEU A 89 16.73 -4.85 3.53
C LEU A 89 16.40 -4.05 4.78
N GLU A 90 16.76 -2.77 4.76
CA GLU A 90 16.42 -1.85 5.81
C GLU A 90 15.24 -0.98 5.38
N VAL A 91 14.15 -1.03 6.15
CA VAL A 91 12.96 -0.24 5.90
C VAL A 91 12.98 0.99 6.79
N ASN A 92 12.88 2.17 6.19
CA ASN A 92 12.77 3.41 6.95
C ASN A 92 11.32 3.58 7.40
N VAL A 93 11.05 3.23 8.65
CA VAL A 93 9.70 3.23 9.23
C VAL A 93 9.05 4.63 9.17
N PRO A 94 9.71 5.73 9.59
CA PRO A 94 9.10 7.05 9.48
C PRO A 94 8.72 7.45 8.07
N ASP A 95 9.55 7.14 7.08
CA ASP A 95 9.31 7.51 5.69
C ASP A 95 8.14 6.73 5.07
N MET A 96 7.91 5.49 5.54
CA MET A 96 6.82 4.64 5.05
C MET A 96 5.49 4.92 5.73
N LEU A 97 5.52 5.30 6.99
CA LEU A 97 4.32 5.39 7.83
C LEU A 97 3.33 6.46 7.33
N MET A 98 3.82 7.65 7.03
CA MET A 98 2.94 8.75 6.63
C MET A 98 2.25 8.52 5.29
N PRO A 99 2.96 8.13 4.21
CA PRO A 99 2.29 7.80 2.94
C PRO A 99 1.30 6.65 3.07
N LEU A 100 1.64 5.63 3.84
CA LEU A 100 0.73 4.48 4.04
C LEU A 100 -0.52 4.90 4.80
N ARG A 101 -0.38 5.69 5.87
CA ARG A 101 -1.51 6.19 6.65
C ARG A 101 -2.46 6.99 5.77
N GLU A 102 -1.95 7.87 4.93
CA GLU A 102 -2.76 8.68 4.02
C GLU A 102 -3.50 7.80 3.02
N GLN A 103 -2.83 6.83 2.41
CA GLN A 103 -3.44 5.94 1.44
C GLN A 103 -4.46 4.99 2.07
N LEU A 104 -4.17 4.47 3.25
CA LEU A 104 -5.10 3.60 3.97
C LEU A 104 -6.36 4.37 4.38
N ALA A 105 -6.22 5.56 4.91
CA ALA A 105 -7.36 6.41 5.28
C ALA A 105 -8.23 6.72 4.07
N LYS A 106 -7.61 7.14 2.96
CA LYS A 106 -8.30 7.45 1.70
C LYS A 106 -9.01 6.23 1.13
N GLY A 107 -8.31 5.10 1.07
CA GLY A 107 -8.85 3.86 0.51
C GLY A 107 -9.99 3.31 1.34
N LEU A 108 -9.83 3.27 2.65
CA LEU A 108 -10.87 2.77 3.55
C LEU A 108 -12.12 3.67 3.51
N LYS A 109 -11.92 4.98 3.46
CA LYS A 109 -13.03 5.91 3.34
C LYS A 109 -13.83 5.70 2.06
N ARG A 110 -13.14 5.56 0.92
CA ARG A 110 -13.80 5.28 -0.37
C ARG A 110 -14.49 3.92 -0.37
N PHE A 111 -13.87 2.92 0.22
CA PHE A 111 -14.46 1.59 0.36
C PHE A 111 -15.77 1.63 1.17
N CYS A 112 -15.81 2.43 2.25
CA CYS A 112 -17.01 2.58 3.07
C CYS A 112 -18.12 3.38 2.38
N GLU A 113 -17.75 4.38 1.57
CA GLU A 113 -18.73 5.32 0.99
C GLU A 113 -19.36 4.84 -0.32
N ASN A 114 -18.68 4.00 -1.07
CA ASN A 114 -19.03 3.75 -2.48
C ASN A 114 -19.70 2.41 -2.75
N ASP A 115 -20.17 1.67 -1.79
CA ASP A 115 -20.73 0.32 -2.00
C ASP A 115 -19.89 -0.55 -2.94
N MET A 116 -18.63 -0.22 -3.11
CA MET A 116 -17.73 -0.95 -3.99
C MET A 116 -17.19 -2.17 -3.25
N PRO A 117 -17.18 -3.35 -3.91
CA PRO A 117 -16.66 -4.55 -3.24
C PRO A 117 -15.13 -4.54 -3.08
N TRP A 118 -14.45 -3.55 -3.64
CA TRP A 118 -13.00 -3.46 -3.60
C TRP A 118 -12.52 -2.02 -3.83
N TYR A 119 -11.30 -1.76 -3.38
CA TYR A 119 -10.55 -0.55 -3.66
C TYR A 119 -9.10 -0.95 -3.98
N HIS A 120 -8.56 -0.40 -5.07
CA HIS A 120 -7.17 -0.62 -5.43
C HIS A 120 -6.50 0.72 -5.73
N THR A 121 -5.25 0.85 -5.33
CA THR A 121 -4.38 1.92 -5.79
C THR A 121 -2.99 1.32 -6.05
N PHE A 122 -2.41 1.64 -7.20
CA PHE A 122 -1.08 1.18 -7.57
C PHE A 122 -0.27 2.34 -8.11
N TYR A 123 0.98 2.42 -7.69
CA TYR A 123 1.93 3.39 -8.20
C TYR A 123 2.73 2.76 -9.32
N LEU A 124 2.78 3.42 -10.48
CA LEU A 124 3.68 3.04 -11.54
C LEU A 124 5.06 3.57 -11.21
N ILE A 125 6.01 2.67 -11.12
CA ILE A 125 7.39 2.98 -10.82
C ILE A 125 8.23 2.67 -12.03
N LYS A 126 9.11 3.60 -12.39
CA LYS A 126 10.08 3.38 -13.47
C LYS A 126 11.47 3.81 -13.02
N THR A 127 12.47 3.02 -13.43
CA THR A 127 13.87 3.40 -13.28
C THR A 127 14.30 4.14 -14.52
N ILE A 128 14.75 5.38 -14.36
CA ILE A 128 15.33 6.18 -15.43
C ILE A 128 16.83 5.99 -15.38
N LYS A 129 17.42 5.55 -16.49
CA LYS A 129 18.87 5.37 -16.61
C LYS A 129 19.49 6.60 -17.26
N PRO A 130 20.77 6.88 -16.98
CA PRO A 130 21.47 7.98 -17.66
C PRO A 130 21.38 7.83 -19.17
N GLY A 131 21.08 8.92 -19.86
CA GLY A 131 20.96 8.95 -21.32
C GLY A 131 19.61 8.54 -21.89
N GLU A 132 18.67 8.05 -21.05
CA GLU A 132 17.32 7.78 -21.49
C GLU A 132 16.54 9.08 -21.67
N THR A 133 15.76 9.14 -22.75
CA THR A 133 14.82 10.23 -22.99
C THR A 133 13.48 9.85 -22.42
N TRP A 134 12.94 10.72 -21.60
CA TRP A 134 11.63 10.54 -20.99
C TRP A 134 10.82 11.82 -21.08
N LEU A 135 9.53 11.69 -21.35
CA LEU A 135 8.62 12.82 -21.39
C LEU A 135 7.69 12.81 -20.17
N ASN A 136 7.47 13.99 -19.62
CA ASN A 136 6.40 14.20 -18.64
C ASN A 136 5.03 14.06 -19.32
N ASP A 137 3.95 14.01 -18.53
CA ASP A 137 2.59 13.89 -19.05
C ASP A 137 2.21 15.04 -19.98
N ASP A 138 2.81 16.22 -19.81
CA ASP A 138 2.59 17.39 -20.66
C ASP A 138 3.41 17.40 -21.94
N GLY A 139 4.22 16.36 -22.19
CA GLY A 139 5.07 16.25 -23.37
C GLY A 139 6.43 16.92 -23.24
N THR A 140 6.73 17.58 -22.13
CA THR A 140 8.04 18.18 -21.90
C THR A 140 9.07 17.13 -21.49
N PRO A 141 10.36 17.30 -21.83
CA PRO A 141 11.41 16.38 -21.40
C PRO A 141 11.54 16.36 -19.88
N TYR A 142 11.71 15.16 -19.32
CA TYR A 142 12.11 15.00 -17.92
C TYR A 142 13.54 15.52 -17.76
N ARG A 143 13.92 15.84 -16.52
CA ARG A 143 15.28 16.31 -16.26
C ARG A 143 16.34 15.28 -16.62
N GLU A 144 17.54 15.76 -16.92
CA GLU A 144 18.68 14.88 -17.16
C GLU A 144 19.05 14.11 -15.89
N VAL A 145 19.29 12.81 -16.04
CA VAL A 145 19.62 11.91 -14.96
C VAL A 145 21.08 11.49 -15.10
N THR A 146 21.86 11.69 -14.06
CA THR A 146 23.29 11.33 -14.04
C THR A 146 23.54 9.94 -13.47
N GLU A 147 22.60 9.43 -12.67
CA GLU A 147 22.60 8.08 -12.10
C GLU A 147 21.23 7.45 -12.28
N PRO A 148 21.11 6.11 -12.23
CA PRO A 148 19.80 5.48 -12.28
C PRO A 148 18.91 6.05 -11.17
N GLU A 149 17.74 6.53 -11.55
CA GLU A 149 16.80 7.16 -10.62
C GLU A 149 15.43 6.52 -10.75
N VAL A 150 14.81 6.23 -9.62
CA VAL A 150 13.46 5.68 -9.59
C VAL A 150 12.47 6.81 -9.35
N VAL A 151 11.48 6.85 -10.21
CA VAL A 151 10.41 7.84 -10.13
C VAL A 151 9.06 7.15 -10.05
N VAL A 152 8.16 7.73 -9.29
CA VAL A 152 6.75 7.33 -9.26
C VAL A 152 6.06 8.15 -10.34
N ILE A 153 5.55 7.46 -11.36
CA ILE A 153 4.93 8.14 -12.52
C ILE A 153 3.46 8.42 -12.27
N LYS A 154 2.77 7.47 -11.66
CA LYS A 154 1.33 7.57 -11.47
C LYS A 154 0.91 6.77 -10.26
N ALA A 155 -0.04 7.32 -9.51
CA ALA A 155 -0.77 6.60 -8.47
C ALA A 155 -2.23 6.48 -8.90
N ASP A 156 -2.77 5.29 -8.87
CA ASP A 156 -4.19 5.05 -9.11
C ASP A 156 -5.01 5.23 -7.84
#